data_17fe1b50bbd2bdb8236b6271ae6d7bde
#
_entry.id   17fe1b50bbd2bdb8236b6271ae6d7bde
#
_cell.length_a   1.000
_cell.length_b   1.000
_cell.length_c   1.000
_cell.angle_alpha   90.00
_cell.angle_beta   90.00
_cell.angle_gamma   90.00
#
_symmetry.space_group_name_H-M   'P 1'
#
loop_
_entity.id
_entity.type
_entity.pdbx_description
1 polymer ?
#
loop_
_entity_poly.entity_id
_entity_poly.type
_entity_poly.pdbx_seq_one_letter_code
_entity_poly.pdbx_strand_id
1 'polypeptide(L)' 'MIMPINMTDYKMIYHDRVYNVLQICIDFFVKEGAAPKPRLIDAVYIDEDGIIKAISDEAWCFQFVRRKEKADGES' A
#
# COMPACT_ATOMS: atom_id res chain seq x y z
N MET A 1 -5.48 15.40 4.52
CA MET A 1 -4.08 15.19 4.87
C MET A 1 -3.53 14.02 4.07
N ILE A 2 -2.42 14.21 3.41
CA ILE A 2 -1.81 13.18 2.56
C ILE A 2 -0.47 12.78 3.16
N MET A 3 -0.24 11.48 3.27
CA MET A 3 0.97 10.98 3.88
C MET A 3 1.63 9.96 2.94
N PRO A 4 2.82 10.25 2.42
CA PRO A 4 3.56 9.27 1.62
C PRO A 4 4.26 8.27 2.53
N ILE A 5 4.23 7.00 2.13
CA ILE A 5 4.82 5.91 2.90
C ILE A 5 5.60 5.02 1.96
N ASN A 6 6.85 4.72 2.34
CA ASN A 6 7.66 3.76 1.60
C ASN A 6 7.14 2.36 1.89
N MET A 7 6.84 1.61 0.86
CA MET A 7 6.22 0.29 1.01
C MET A 7 7.06 -0.82 0.39
N THR A 8 8.36 -0.61 0.22
CA THR A 8 9.20 -1.61 -0.44
C THR A 8 9.30 -2.92 0.35
N ASP A 9 8.98 -2.89 1.64
CA ASP A 9 8.96 -4.10 2.47
C ASP A 9 7.62 -4.79 2.48
N TYR A 10 6.68 -4.34 1.66
CA TYR A 10 5.32 -4.85 1.66
C TYR A 10 4.91 -5.33 0.28
N LYS A 11 3.88 -6.15 0.26
CA LYS A 11 3.17 -6.50 -0.96
C LYS A 11 1.77 -5.94 -0.88
N MET A 12 1.23 -5.55 -2.02
CA MET A 12 -0.10 -5.00 -2.12
C MET A 12 -1.03 -6.05 -2.71
N ILE A 13 -2.16 -6.26 -2.04
CA ILE A 13 -3.21 -7.12 -2.56
C ILE A 13 -4.36 -6.23 -2.97
N TYR A 14 -4.71 -6.31 -4.26
CA TYR A 14 -5.74 -5.47 -4.82
C TYR A 14 -6.54 -6.30 -5.81
N HIS A 15 -7.86 -6.43 -5.58
CA HIS A 15 -8.75 -7.25 -6.40
C HIS A 15 -8.20 -8.66 -6.58
N ASP A 16 -7.79 -9.26 -5.48
CA ASP A 16 -7.28 -10.64 -5.43
C ASP A 16 -5.98 -10.87 -6.18
N ARG A 17 -5.29 -9.80 -6.54
CA ARG A 17 -3.99 -9.88 -7.18
C ARG A 17 -2.93 -9.30 -6.28
N VAL A 18 -1.73 -9.87 -6.33
CA VAL A 18 -0.61 -9.47 -5.48
C VAL A 18 0.40 -8.72 -6.33
N TYR A 19 0.80 -7.55 -5.86
CA TYR A 19 1.76 -6.70 -6.57
C TYR A 19 2.90 -6.31 -5.65
N ASN A 20 4.03 -6.00 -6.26
CA ASN A 20 5.16 -5.41 -5.53
C ASN A 20 4.93 -3.92 -5.47
N VAL A 21 4.59 -3.42 -4.30
CA VAL A 21 4.30 -2.01 -4.11
C VAL A 21 5.57 -1.28 -3.71
N LEU A 22 5.74 -0.06 -4.23
CA LEU A 22 6.91 0.75 -3.94
C LEU A 22 6.60 1.83 -2.93
N GLN A 23 5.48 2.52 -3.12
CA GLN A 23 5.12 3.65 -2.28
C GLN A 23 3.62 3.82 -2.34
N ILE A 24 3.06 4.31 -1.26
CA ILE A 24 1.65 4.72 -1.26
C ILE A 24 1.56 6.10 -0.67
N CYS A 25 0.50 6.80 -1.06
CA CYS A 25 0.11 8.05 -0.42
C CYS A 25 -1.28 7.85 0.12
N ILE A 26 -1.47 8.11 1.40
CA ILE A 26 -2.76 7.91 2.04
C ILE A 26 -3.40 9.26 2.29
N ASP A 27 -4.62 9.40 1.81
CA ASP A 27 -5.45 10.56 2.10
C ASP A 27 -6.38 10.19 3.25
N PHE A 28 -6.21 10.87 4.37
CA PHE A 28 -6.97 10.57 5.58
C PHE A 28 -8.20 11.46 5.65
N PHE A 29 -9.31 10.87 6.05
CA PHE A 29 -10.49 11.62 6.42
C PHE A 29 -10.33 12.03 7.89
N VAL A 30 -10.35 13.31 8.14
CA VAL A 30 -10.18 13.84 9.49
C VAL A 30 -11.49 14.48 9.93
N LYS A 31 -12.03 14.00 11.03
CA LYS A 31 -13.24 14.52 11.59
C LYS A 31 -12.96 14.97 13.02
N GLU A 32 -13.52 16.10 13.39
CA GLU A 32 -13.32 16.63 14.73
C GLU A 32 -13.76 15.62 15.77
N GLY A 33 -12.91 15.40 16.76
CA GLY A 33 -13.23 14.49 17.85
C GLY A 33 -13.06 13.03 17.54
N ALA A 34 -12.52 12.69 16.37
CA ALA A 34 -12.32 11.30 15.97
C ALA A 34 -10.92 11.10 15.44
N ALA A 35 -10.43 9.86 15.49
CA ALA A 35 -9.14 9.53 14.93
C ALA A 35 -9.20 9.62 13.41
N PRO A 36 -8.11 10.05 12.74
CA PRO A 36 -8.08 10.05 11.28
C PRO A 36 -8.27 8.65 10.73
N LYS A 37 -8.99 8.55 9.63
CA LYS A 37 -9.23 7.27 8.96
C LYS A 37 -8.73 7.33 7.53
N PRO A 38 -8.04 6.30 7.05
CA PRO A 38 -7.64 6.24 5.65
C PRO A 38 -8.88 6.24 4.76
N ARG A 39 -8.87 7.07 3.74
CA ARG A 39 -9.99 7.17 2.81
C ARG A 39 -9.60 6.74 1.42
N LEU A 40 -8.57 7.37 0.87
CA LEU A 40 -8.10 7.07 -0.48
C LEU A 40 -6.63 6.74 -0.41
N ILE A 41 -6.21 5.83 -1.26
CA ILE A 41 -4.81 5.43 -1.36
C ILE A 41 -4.38 5.52 -2.81
N ASP A 42 -3.25 6.21 -3.04
CA ASP A 42 -2.56 6.22 -4.32
C ASP A 42 -1.38 5.29 -4.18
N ALA A 43 -1.38 4.21 -4.93
CA ALA A 43 -0.32 3.21 -4.83
C ALA A 43 0.52 3.21 -6.09
N VAL A 44 1.84 3.20 -5.91
CA VAL A 44 2.80 3.04 -7.00
C VAL A 44 3.36 1.64 -6.87
N TYR A 45 3.24 0.86 -7.93
CA TYR A 45 3.59 -0.55 -7.88
C TYR A 45 4.23 -1.00 -9.19
N ILE A 46 4.80 -2.21 -9.17
CA ILE A 46 5.40 -2.84 -10.34
C ILE A 46 4.47 -3.96 -10.78
N ASP A 47 4.06 -3.94 -12.05
CA ASP A 47 3.18 -4.98 -12.56
C ASP A 47 3.98 -6.21 -12.98
N GLU A 48 3.28 -7.22 -13.49
CA GLU A 48 3.92 -8.49 -13.82
C GLU A 48 4.87 -8.37 -15.00
N ASP A 49 4.78 -7.31 -15.78
CA ASP A 49 5.71 -7.05 -16.88
C ASP A 49 6.90 -6.20 -16.45
N GLY A 50 6.99 -5.87 -15.16
CA GLY A 50 8.08 -5.06 -14.66
C GLY A 50 7.89 -3.57 -14.88
N ILE A 51 6.68 -3.14 -15.22
CA ILE A 51 6.41 -1.75 -15.51
C ILE A 51 5.86 -1.06 -14.26
N ILE A 52 6.38 0.12 -13.96
CA ILE A 52 5.91 0.88 -12.81
C ILE A 52 4.60 1.55 -13.17
N LYS A 53 3.57 1.31 -12.36
CA LYS A 53 2.25 1.86 -12.57
C LYS A 53 1.73 2.47 -11.28
N ALA A 54 0.69 3.26 -11.41
CA ALA A 54 0.04 3.88 -10.26
C ALA A 54 -1.46 3.66 -10.36
N ILE A 55 -2.09 3.50 -9.20
CA ILE A 55 -3.53 3.33 -9.13
C ILE A 55 -4.04 4.03 -7.89
N SER A 56 -5.22 4.63 -8.01
CA SER A 56 -5.88 5.31 -6.90
C SER A 56 -7.23 4.67 -6.67
N ASP A 57 -7.52 4.34 -5.43
CA ASP A 57 -8.81 3.76 -5.10
C ASP A 57 -9.06 3.96 -3.60
N GLU A 58 -10.23 3.54 -3.15
CA GLU A 58 -10.58 3.66 -1.75
C GLU A 58 -9.72 2.73 -0.91
N ALA A 59 -9.43 3.16 0.30
CA ALA A 59 -8.47 2.46 1.15
C ALA A 59 -8.88 1.01 1.42
N TRP A 60 -10.17 0.74 1.51
CA TRP A 60 -10.66 -0.61 1.82
C TRP A 60 -10.43 -1.58 0.65
N CYS A 61 -10.12 -1.08 -0.54
CA CYS A 61 -9.85 -1.94 -1.70
C CYS A 61 -8.47 -2.57 -1.63
N PHE A 62 -7.61 -2.06 -0.77
CA PHE A 62 -6.22 -2.49 -0.69
C PHE A 62 -5.95 -3.24 0.59
N GLN A 63 -5.06 -4.21 0.52
CA GLN A 63 -4.51 -4.87 1.69
C GLN A 63 -3.00 -4.91 1.51
N PHE A 64 -2.28 -4.58 2.58
CA PHE A 64 -0.82 -4.57 2.52
C PHE A 64 -0.29 -5.57 3.52
N VAL A 65 0.60 -6.45 3.04
CA VAL A 65 1.19 -7.47 3.89
C VAL A 65 2.69 -7.35 3.82
N ARG A 66 3.33 -7.46 4.96
CA ARG A 66 4.76 -7.36 5.01
C ARG A 66 5.39 -8.58 4.35
N ARG A 67 6.42 -8.37 3.55
CA ARG A 67 7.14 -9.47 2.93
C ARG A 67 7.80 -10.29 4.00
N LYS A 68 7.78 -11.59 3.83
CA LYS A 68 8.52 -12.47 4.71
C LYS A 68 9.98 -12.35 4.41
N GLU A 69 10.77 -12.08 5.43
CA GLU A 69 12.21 -12.07 5.25
C GLU A 69 12.72 -13.47 5.37
N LYS A 70 13.64 -13.73 4.58
CA LYS A 70 14.33 -14.95 4.70
C LYS A 70 15.22 -14.90 5.87
N ALA A 71 15.36 -15.26 6.68
CA ALA A 71 16.16 -15.10 7.55
C ALA A 71 16.80 -15.68 8.10
N ASP A 72 16.86 -15.00 8.17
CA ASP A 72 17.08 -15.15 8.71
C ASP A 72 17.03 -15.97 9.23
N GLY A 73 16.91 -15.95 9.06
CA GLY A 73 16.66 -16.43 9.53
C GLY A 73 16.33 -17.04 9.59
N GLU A 74 16.09 -17.06 9.44
CA GLU A 74 15.76 -17.54 9.48
C GLU A 74 16.06 -18.16 9.18
N SER A 75 16.35 -17.97 9.21
CA SER A 75 16.75 -18.35 9.12
C SER A 75 17.03 -18.78 9.41
#